data_263f22f0c6d2bb4e96eff13d43617f8f
#
_entry.id   263f22f0c6d2bb4e96eff13d43617f8f
#
_cell.length_a   1.000
_cell.length_b   1.000
_cell.length_c   1.000
_cell.angle_alpha   90.00
_cell.angle_beta   90.00
_cell.angle_gamma   90.00
#
_symmetry.space_group_name_H-M   'P 1'
#
loop_
_entity.id
_entity.type
_entity.pdbx_description
1 polymer ?
#
loop_
_entity_poly.entity_id
_entity_poly.type
_entity_poly.pdbx_seq_one_letter_code
_entity_poly.pdbx_strand_id
1 'polypeptide(L)'
;MQWLIGINAMVWTGTLAILGLLFAFTFGYQLAVQYQVEPVTGGIVVLGAFIMSLPQNFTVALSSALGKGATKLITDAGGVVDGKNISMWGYFNFGKFFGSYGFFTVMIIGGIAMTLYIWLMKKNVTIKMPEAVPPAIAKAFTGIIPATAALYIAGVINYLISLNKTTVIEFIATLIQEPLLNMSQGFWAVLLMTLLVQIFWFFGLHGTNVLGPVLDSIWLTAQIANMNAFMKGEALPFIWTRNAFDLYAWIGGAGSTLLLLIAILLFSKRDDQCTVAKLSIAPGCFNVNEPVMFGLPIVLDPIYFIPFILAPVVMVSIAYGAHILGWVSPVKNQIVWSMPPFVNSLIATMDWRAPILQAVNMVIGFLIYVPFVKAANKLDPELTVDEPVMKKEKRVKETGKLEGDAV
;
A
#
# COMPACT_ATOMS: atom_id res chain seq x y z
N MET A 1 -27.15 -11.13 -6.93
CA MET A 1 -25.89 -10.46 -7.31
C MET A 1 -25.87 -8.96 -6.94
N GLN A 2 -26.93 -8.17 -7.18
CA GLN A 2 -26.98 -6.74 -6.80
C GLN A 2 -26.80 -6.47 -5.30
N TRP A 3 -27.32 -7.31 -4.42
CA TRP A 3 -27.15 -7.18 -2.97
C TRP A 3 -25.68 -7.35 -2.53
N LEU A 4 -24.91 -8.26 -3.15
CA LEU A 4 -23.48 -8.42 -2.90
C LEU A 4 -22.70 -7.17 -3.33
N ILE A 5 -23.05 -6.57 -4.47
CA ILE A 5 -22.48 -5.30 -4.93
C ILE A 5 -22.77 -4.19 -3.92
N GLY A 6 -24.01 -4.13 -3.41
CA GLY A 6 -24.40 -3.16 -2.39
C GLY A 6 -23.60 -3.32 -1.08
N ILE A 7 -23.44 -4.55 -0.58
CA ILE A 7 -22.63 -4.83 0.61
C ILE A 7 -21.17 -4.41 0.37
N ASN A 8 -20.58 -4.82 -0.76
CA ASN A 8 -19.20 -4.45 -1.07
C ASN A 8 -18.99 -2.94 -1.20
N ALA A 9 -19.98 -2.21 -1.75
CA ALA A 9 -19.92 -0.75 -1.81
C ALA A 9 -19.91 -0.10 -0.42
N MET A 10 -20.73 -0.62 0.52
CA MET A 10 -20.71 -0.14 1.91
C MET A 10 -19.39 -0.44 2.62
N VAL A 11 -18.85 -1.65 2.44
CA VAL A 11 -17.52 -2.01 2.99
C VAL A 11 -16.44 -1.12 2.40
N TRP A 12 -16.44 -0.90 1.08
CA TRP A 12 -15.49 -0.01 0.42
C TRP A 12 -15.57 1.42 0.97
N THR A 13 -16.78 1.94 1.16
CA THR A 13 -16.97 3.30 1.72
C THR A 13 -16.43 3.40 3.15
N GLY A 14 -16.63 2.38 3.99
CA GLY A 14 -16.15 2.35 5.37
C GLY A 14 -14.67 2.01 5.54
N THR A 15 -13.95 1.66 4.46
CA THR A 15 -12.54 1.22 4.49
C THR A 15 -11.67 2.01 3.51
N LEU A 16 -11.68 1.63 2.24
CA LEU A 16 -10.78 2.18 1.23
C LEU A 16 -11.08 3.65 0.88
N ALA A 17 -12.36 4.03 0.89
CA ALA A 17 -12.74 5.42 0.60
C ALA A 17 -12.28 6.41 1.68
N ILE A 18 -12.04 5.95 2.91
CA ILE A 18 -11.58 6.76 4.06
C ILE A 18 -10.16 6.41 4.51
N LEU A 19 -9.39 5.78 3.65
CA LEU A 19 -8.04 5.28 4.00
C LEU A 19 -7.11 6.40 4.49
N GLY A 20 -7.18 7.60 3.91
CA GLY A 20 -6.42 8.77 4.35
C GLY A 20 -6.81 9.26 5.74
N LEU A 21 -8.10 9.14 6.10
CA LEU A 21 -8.59 9.47 7.44
C LEU A 21 -8.03 8.50 8.49
N LEU A 22 -8.09 7.19 8.19
CA LEU A 22 -7.52 6.14 9.04
C LEU A 22 -6.00 6.31 9.17
N PHE A 23 -5.33 6.62 8.06
CA PHE A 23 -3.90 6.89 8.06
C PHE A 23 -3.54 8.11 8.90
N ALA A 24 -4.32 9.19 8.85
CA ALA A 24 -4.08 10.39 9.66
C ALA A 24 -4.07 10.07 11.16
N PHE A 25 -5.07 9.33 11.64
CA PHE A 25 -5.11 8.93 13.05
C PHE A 25 -3.94 8.01 13.41
N THR A 26 -3.70 6.97 12.63
CA THR A 26 -2.64 5.99 12.92
C THR A 26 -1.24 6.60 12.82
N PHE A 27 -1.00 7.50 11.89
CA PHE A 27 0.28 8.22 11.75
C PHE A 27 0.59 9.06 13.00
N GLY A 28 -0.38 9.86 13.48
CA GLY A 28 -0.22 10.64 14.70
C GLY A 28 -0.07 9.78 15.94
N TYR A 29 -0.85 8.71 16.04
CA TYR A 29 -0.78 7.74 17.13
C TYR A 29 0.62 7.09 17.21
N GLN A 30 1.14 6.57 16.10
CA GLN A 30 2.44 5.89 16.06
C GLN A 30 3.61 6.84 16.35
N LEU A 31 3.58 8.04 15.83
CA LEU A 31 4.57 9.06 16.18
C LEU A 31 4.56 9.37 17.68
N ALA A 32 3.37 9.52 18.27
CA ALA A 32 3.25 9.76 19.70
C ALA A 32 3.81 8.60 20.55
N VAL A 33 3.53 7.35 20.16
CA VAL A 33 4.12 6.15 20.80
C VAL A 33 5.64 6.18 20.72
N GLN A 34 6.20 6.43 19.54
CA GLN A 34 7.64 6.44 19.31
C GLN A 34 8.36 7.53 20.14
N TYR A 35 7.73 8.69 20.30
CA TYR A 35 8.28 9.79 21.09
C TYR A 35 7.85 9.79 22.56
N GLN A 36 7.13 8.74 23.00
CA GLN A 36 6.67 8.52 24.38
C GLN A 36 5.79 9.67 24.93
N VAL A 37 4.93 10.21 24.07
CA VAL A 37 3.87 11.16 24.45
C VAL A 37 2.49 10.50 24.33
N GLU A 38 1.41 11.18 24.72
CA GLU A 38 0.07 10.60 24.76
C GLU A 38 -0.42 10.22 23.34
N PRO A 39 -0.64 8.90 23.04
CA PRO A 39 -0.86 8.43 21.66
C PRO A 39 -2.21 8.83 21.06
N VAL A 40 -3.30 8.76 21.85
CA VAL A 40 -4.65 9.06 21.35
C VAL A 40 -4.77 10.51 20.98
N THR A 41 -4.24 11.41 21.82
CA THR A 41 -4.19 12.84 21.53
C THR A 41 -3.37 13.13 20.28
N GLY A 42 -2.21 12.44 20.10
CA GLY A 42 -1.41 12.54 18.87
C GLY A 42 -2.20 12.16 17.63
N GLY A 43 -2.95 11.05 17.67
CA GLY A 43 -3.84 10.64 16.59
C GLY A 43 -4.92 11.68 16.27
N ILE A 44 -5.55 12.25 17.30
CA ILE A 44 -6.59 13.28 17.16
C ILE A 44 -6.01 14.57 16.57
N VAL A 45 -4.80 14.98 16.98
CA VAL A 45 -4.11 16.17 16.46
C VAL A 45 -3.89 16.07 14.95
N VAL A 46 -3.35 14.93 14.47
CA VAL A 46 -3.12 14.75 13.03
C VAL A 46 -4.42 14.63 12.26
N LEU A 47 -5.41 13.93 12.82
CA LEU A 47 -6.73 13.82 12.22
C LEU A 47 -7.39 15.20 12.06
N GLY A 48 -7.36 16.03 13.11
CA GLY A 48 -7.89 17.39 13.07
C GLY A 48 -7.15 18.28 12.07
N ALA A 49 -5.80 18.24 12.06
CA ALA A 49 -4.99 18.97 11.09
C ALA A 49 -5.27 18.55 9.64
N PHE A 50 -5.48 17.27 9.39
CA PHE A 50 -5.85 16.74 8.08
C PHE A 50 -7.23 17.24 7.64
N ILE A 51 -8.25 17.13 8.50
CA ILE A 51 -9.61 17.59 8.17
C ILE A 51 -9.64 19.10 7.87
N MET A 52 -8.89 19.92 8.61
CA MET A 52 -8.75 21.35 8.31
C MET A 52 -8.16 21.63 6.93
N SER A 53 -7.35 20.71 6.40
CA SER A 53 -6.67 20.85 5.10
C SER A 53 -7.57 20.56 3.90
N LEU A 54 -8.78 20.04 4.14
CA LEU A 54 -9.75 19.66 3.12
C LEU A 54 -10.65 20.85 2.72
N PRO A 55 -11.25 20.83 1.52
CA PRO A 55 -12.28 21.80 1.15
C PRO A 55 -13.46 21.73 2.13
N GLN A 56 -13.76 22.86 2.77
CA GLN A 56 -14.88 22.96 3.72
C GLN A 56 -16.20 23.30 3.02
N ASN A 57 -16.14 23.91 1.85
CA ASN A 57 -17.27 24.34 1.07
C ASN A 57 -17.26 23.74 -0.31
N PHE A 58 -18.44 23.39 -0.79
CA PHE A 58 -18.70 23.01 -2.16
C PHE A 58 -19.48 24.13 -2.85
N THR A 59 -18.94 24.69 -3.93
CA THR A 59 -19.59 25.79 -4.67
C THR A 59 -19.81 25.36 -6.11
N VAL A 60 -21.05 25.47 -6.60
CA VAL A 60 -21.43 25.26 -8.01
C VAL A 60 -21.93 26.55 -8.59
N ALA A 61 -21.38 26.93 -9.75
CA ALA A 61 -21.89 28.01 -10.56
C ALA A 61 -22.95 27.46 -11.54
N LEU A 62 -24.13 28.04 -11.50
CA LEU A 62 -25.24 27.68 -12.41
C LEU A 62 -25.21 28.54 -13.67
N SER A 63 -25.74 28.01 -14.77
CA SER A 63 -25.90 28.75 -16.02
C SER A 63 -26.89 29.93 -15.89
N SER A 64 -27.89 29.79 -15.00
CA SER A 64 -28.90 30.82 -14.69
C SER A 64 -29.17 30.91 -13.19
N ALA A 65 -29.65 32.07 -12.73
CA ALA A 65 -30.09 32.22 -11.33
C ALA A 65 -31.29 31.34 -11.03
N LEU A 66 -31.35 30.85 -9.78
CA LEU A 66 -32.45 30.02 -9.30
C LEU A 66 -33.72 30.85 -9.04
N GLY A 67 -34.87 30.25 -9.28
CA GLY A 67 -36.15 30.82 -8.86
C GLY A 67 -36.29 30.80 -7.32
N LYS A 68 -37.15 31.71 -6.79
CA LYS A 68 -37.34 31.89 -5.34
C LYS A 68 -37.68 30.60 -4.57
N GLY A 69 -38.41 29.68 -5.17
CA GLY A 69 -38.74 28.40 -4.54
C GLY A 69 -37.54 27.49 -4.37
N ALA A 70 -36.71 27.37 -5.42
CA ALA A 70 -35.49 26.57 -5.37
C ALA A 70 -34.41 27.18 -4.45
N THR A 71 -34.28 28.52 -4.46
CA THR A 71 -33.41 29.24 -3.52
C THR A 71 -33.80 28.94 -2.07
N LYS A 72 -35.11 28.98 -1.74
CA LYS A 72 -35.59 28.68 -0.40
C LYS A 72 -35.26 27.23 0.03
N LEU A 73 -35.51 26.25 -0.83
CA LEU A 73 -35.22 24.84 -0.54
C LEU A 73 -33.72 24.62 -0.23
N ILE A 74 -32.83 25.27 -0.98
CA ILE A 74 -31.39 25.15 -0.76
C ILE A 74 -30.98 25.83 0.54
N THR A 75 -31.55 26.99 0.84
CA THR A 75 -31.26 27.73 2.08
C THR A 75 -31.78 26.99 3.31
N ASP A 76 -32.97 26.40 3.21
CA ASP A 76 -33.56 25.56 4.29
C ASP A 76 -32.71 24.29 4.53
N ALA A 77 -32.02 23.79 3.50
CA ALA A 77 -31.05 22.68 3.59
C ALA A 77 -29.66 23.12 4.08
N GLY A 78 -29.47 24.37 4.47
CA GLY A 78 -28.20 24.89 4.97
C GLY A 78 -27.22 25.39 3.90
N GLY A 79 -27.68 25.47 2.64
CA GLY A 79 -26.90 26.07 1.55
C GLY A 79 -27.00 27.58 1.51
N VAL A 80 -26.00 28.22 0.89
CA VAL A 80 -25.98 29.67 0.60
C VAL A 80 -26.12 29.86 -0.92
N VAL A 81 -27.07 30.68 -1.33
CA VAL A 81 -27.28 31.04 -2.73
C VAL A 81 -26.89 32.50 -2.94
N ASP A 82 -25.88 32.76 -3.76
CA ASP A 82 -25.42 34.08 -4.13
C ASP A 82 -25.48 34.22 -5.66
N GLY A 83 -26.52 34.85 -6.18
CA GLY A 83 -26.78 35.01 -7.59
C GLY A 83 -26.91 33.68 -8.32
N LYS A 84 -25.89 33.29 -9.06
CA LYS A 84 -25.79 32.00 -9.77
C LYS A 84 -24.99 30.94 -9.01
N ASN A 85 -24.39 31.31 -7.89
CA ASN A 85 -23.55 30.41 -7.13
C ASN A 85 -24.32 29.77 -5.98
N ILE A 86 -24.17 28.47 -5.83
CA ILE A 86 -24.67 27.71 -4.69
C ILE A 86 -23.45 27.20 -3.93
N SER A 87 -23.37 27.51 -2.65
CA SER A 87 -22.36 26.99 -1.73
C SER A 87 -23.00 26.16 -0.63
N MET A 88 -22.47 24.98 -0.38
CA MET A 88 -22.87 24.13 0.75
C MET A 88 -21.63 23.85 1.61
N TRP A 89 -21.80 24.01 2.91
CA TRP A 89 -20.76 23.73 3.88
C TRP A 89 -20.81 22.25 4.31
N GLY A 90 -19.64 21.68 4.66
CA GLY A 90 -19.54 20.31 5.16
C GLY A 90 -19.61 19.25 4.07
N TYR A 91 -19.47 19.63 2.79
CA TYR A 91 -19.39 18.66 1.71
C TYR A 91 -17.96 18.13 1.54
N PHE A 92 -17.77 16.84 1.83
CA PHE A 92 -16.51 16.14 1.62
C PHE A 92 -16.64 15.12 0.49
N ASN A 93 -15.72 15.15 -0.47
CA ASN A 93 -15.61 14.10 -1.48
C ASN A 93 -14.84 12.92 -0.90
N PHE A 94 -15.55 11.93 -0.34
CA PHE A 94 -14.95 10.76 0.28
C PHE A 94 -13.97 10.04 -0.64
N GLY A 95 -14.37 9.75 -1.89
CA GLY A 95 -13.55 9.00 -2.82
C GLY A 95 -12.28 9.70 -3.28
N LYS A 96 -12.23 11.04 -3.20
CA LYS A 96 -11.04 11.81 -3.57
C LYS A 96 -10.20 12.17 -2.36
N PHE A 97 -10.76 12.93 -1.42
CA PHE A 97 -9.97 13.59 -0.37
C PHE A 97 -9.65 12.70 0.83
N PHE A 98 -10.56 11.78 1.20
CA PHE A 98 -10.33 10.88 2.32
C PHE A 98 -9.55 9.61 1.96
N GLY A 99 -9.33 9.34 0.67
CA GLY A 99 -8.54 8.21 0.19
C GLY A 99 -7.03 8.46 0.22
N SER A 100 -6.29 7.70 -0.58
CA SER A 100 -4.82 7.80 -0.69
C SER A 100 -4.31 9.16 -1.17
N TYR A 101 -5.15 9.93 -1.88
CA TYR A 101 -4.84 11.30 -2.30
C TYR A 101 -4.47 12.22 -1.12
N GLY A 102 -4.99 11.95 0.09
CA GLY A 102 -4.70 12.70 1.31
C GLY A 102 -3.36 12.37 1.98
N PHE A 103 -2.68 11.29 1.61
CA PHE A 103 -1.52 10.79 2.36
C PHE A 103 -0.37 11.81 2.48
N PHE A 104 -0.01 12.49 1.39
CA PHE A 104 1.02 13.53 1.44
C PHE A 104 0.63 14.68 2.36
N THR A 105 -0.64 15.07 2.34
CA THR A 105 -1.16 16.11 3.24
C THR A 105 -1.05 15.68 4.70
N VAL A 106 -1.43 14.43 5.01
CA VAL A 106 -1.27 13.86 6.35
C VAL A 106 0.19 13.87 6.79
N MET A 107 1.12 13.41 5.94
CA MET A 107 2.54 13.38 6.28
C MET A 107 3.11 14.79 6.53
N ILE A 108 2.75 15.76 5.70
CA ILE A 108 3.31 17.12 5.78
C ILE A 108 2.64 17.92 6.90
N ILE A 109 1.33 18.15 6.81
CA ILE A 109 0.62 19.00 7.79
C ILE A 109 0.49 18.29 9.14
N GLY A 110 0.18 17.00 9.11
CA GLY A 110 0.16 16.18 10.32
C GLY A 110 1.53 16.07 10.96
N GLY A 111 2.60 15.93 10.17
CA GLY A 111 3.98 15.93 10.64
C GLY A 111 4.38 17.25 11.30
N ILE A 112 4.01 18.40 10.72
CA ILE A 112 4.25 19.73 11.31
C ILE A 112 3.49 19.85 12.64
N ALA A 113 2.20 19.51 12.67
CA ALA A 113 1.39 19.58 13.88
C ALA A 113 1.94 18.65 14.97
N MET A 114 2.31 17.41 14.62
CA MET A 114 2.91 16.45 15.57
C MET A 114 4.27 16.89 16.08
N THR A 115 5.10 17.50 15.26
CA THR A 115 6.40 18.02 15.70
C THR A 115 6.21 19.06 16.79
N LEU A 116 5.28 19.99 16.62
CA LEU A 116 4.97 21.00 17.64
C LEU A 116 4.34 20.36 18.89
N TYR A 117 3.39 19.44 18.71
CA TYR A 117 2.77 18.72 19.82
C TYR A 117 3.82 18.00 20.67
N ILE A 118 4.70 17.20 20.05
CA ILE A 118 5.77 16.45 20.73
C ILE A 118 6.74 17.41 21.42
N TRP A 119 7.14 18.49 20.75
CA TRP A 119 8.06 19.46 21.31
C TRP A 119 7.50 20.14 22.58
N LEU A 120 6.24 20.57 22.56
CA LEU A 120 5.58 21.16 23.72
C LEU A 120 5.39 20.17 24.87
N MET A 121 5.02 18.91 24.55
CA MET A 121 4.91 17.84 25.54
C MET A 121 6.26 17.58 26.22
N LYS A 122 7.35 17.49 25.48
CA LYS A 122 8.70 17.28 26.02
C LYS A 122 9.23 18.48 26.81
N LYS A 123 8.76 19.70 26.50
CA LYS A 123 9.07 20.92 27.26
C LYS A 123 8.17 21.10 28.49
N ASN A 124 7.28 20.12 28.79
CA ASN A 124 6.32 20.18 29.88
C ASN A 124 5.42 21.43 29.86
N VAL A 125 5.13 21.98 28.67
CA VAL A 125 4.14 23.03 28.47
C VAL A 125 2.74 22.41 28.51
N THR A 126 2.30 22.02 29.71
CA THR A 126 1.14 21.18 29.93
C THR A 126 0.34 21.65 31.13
N ILE A 127 -0.94 21.28 31.20
CA ILE A 127 -1.74 21.50 32.40
C ILE A 127 -1.27 20.52 33.49
N LYS A 128 -0.73 21.03 34.58
CA LYS A 128 -0.33 20.22 35.73
C LYS A 128 -1.55 19.91 36.59
N MET A 129 -1.85 18.63 36.76
CA MET A 129 -2.95 18.17 37.60
C MET A 129 -2.43 17.82 39.00
N PRO A 130 -3.22 18.03 40.07
CA PRO A 130 -2.90 17.60 41.43
C PRO A 130 -2.71 16.07 41.48
N GLU A 131 -1.87 15.56 42.41
CA GLU A 131 -1.58 14.14 42.58
C GLU A 131 -2.83 13.27 42.93
N ALA A 132 -3.87 13.90 43.48
CA ALA A 132 -5.14 13.25 43.79
C ALA A 132 -5.97 12.85 42.56
N VAL A 133 -5.60 13.32 41.35
CA VAL A 133 -6.34 13.03 40.12
C VAL A 133 -5.88 11.69 39.53
N PRO A 134 -6.82 10.78 39.19
CA PRO A 134 -6.46 9.51 38.56
C PRO A 134 -5.57 9.69 37.32
N PRO A 135 -4.52 8.86 37.12
CA PRO A 135 -3.54 9.01 36.05
C PRO A 135 -4.15 9.06 34.62
N ALA A 136 -5.25 8.35 34.37
CA ALA A 136 -5.93 8.34 33.09
C ALA A 136 -6.56 9.71 32.79
N ILE A 137 -7.14 10.37 33.79
CA ILE A 137 -7.72 11.72 33.66
C ILE A 137 -6.59 12.75 33.50
N ALA A 138 -5.55 12.67 34.33
CA ALA A 138 -4.41 13.58 34.30
C ALA A 138 -3.74 13.58 32.90
N LYS A 139 -3.56 12.40 32.29
CA LYS A 139 -3.00 12.27 30.91
C LYS A 139 -3.84 12.98 29.86
N ALA A 140 -5.17 12.90 29.91
CA ALA A 140 -6.05 13.57 28.97
C ALA A 140 -5.91 15.11 29.05
N PHE A 141 -5.83 15.67 30.25
CA PHE A 141 -5.64 17.12 30.45
C PHE A 141 -4.24 17.61 30.07
N THR A 142 -3.21 16.79 30.26
CA THR A 142 -1.82 17.14 29.96
C THR A 142 -1.65 17.51 28.49
N GLY A 143 -2.35 16.84 27.58
CA GLY A 143 -2.25 17.06 26.14
C GLY A 143 -3.00 18.27 25.60
N ILE A 144 -3.88 18.93 26.36
CA ILE A 144 -4.78 19.97 25.84
C ILE A 144 -4.02 21.17 25.27
N ILE A 145 -3.10 21.79 26.03
CA ILE A 145 -2.33 22.97 25.56
C ILE A 145 -1.48 22.61 24.33
N PRO A 146 -0.67 21.53 24.35
CA PRO A 146 0.12 21.14 23.19
C PRO A 146 -0.74 20.83 21.95
N ALA A 147 -1.85 20.10 22.11
CA ALA A 147 -2.75 19.78 21.01
C ALA A 147 -3.42 21.03 20.43
N THR A 148 -3.89 21.93 21.30
CA THR A 148 -4.48 23.19 20.86
C THR A 148 -3.48 24.01 20.05
N ALA A 149 -2.27 24.21 20.55
CA ALA A 149 -1.22 24.93 19.83
C ALA A 149 -0.89 24.30 18.48
N ALA A 150 -0.78 22.95 18.42
CA ALA A 150 -0.53 22.23 17.19
C ALA A 150 -1.65 22.42 16.16
N LEU A 151 -2.91 22.35 16.59
CA LEU A 151 -4.07 22.58 15.72
C LEU A 151 -4.16 24.04 15.25
N TYR A 152 -3.84 25.02 16.11
CA TYR A 152 -3.80 26.44 15.69
C TYR A 152 -2.72 26.70 14.63
N ILE A 153 -1.53 26.07 14.73
CA ILE A 153 -0.49 26.18 13.68
C ILE A 153 -1.00 25.57 12.38
N ALA A 154 -1.62 24.40 12.42
CA ALA A 154 -2.25 23.80 11.23
C ALA A 154 -3.33 24.73 10.67
N GLY A 155 -4.17 25.32 11.51
CA GLY A 155 -5.20 26.29 11.13
C GLY A 155 -4.63 27.54 10.47
N VAL A 156 -3.54 28.12 11.01
CA VAL A 156 -2.85 29.27 10.41
C VAL A 156 -2.30 28.92 9.03
N ILE A 157 -1.66 27.76 8.87
CA ILE A 157 -1.14 27.31 7.56
C ILE A 157 -2.31 27.19 6.56
N ASN A 158 -3.40 26.55 6.96
CA ASN A 158 -4.60 26.42 6.13
C ASN A 158 -5.17 27.77 5.71
N TYR A 159 -5.27 28.71 6.66
CA TYR A 159 -5.75 30.06 6.39
C TYR A 159 -4.86 30.81 5.38
N LEU A 160 -3.53 30.77 5.58
CA LEU A 160 -2.58 31.44 4.68
C LEU A 160 -2.64 30.88 3.25
N ILE A 161 -2.77 29.55 3.10
CA ILE A 161 -2.90 28.92 1.79
C ILE A 161 -4.25 29.26 1.15
N SER A 162 -5.33 29.34 1.94
CA SER A 162 -6.67 29.69 1.46
C SER A 162 -6.76 31.10 0.85
N LEU A 163 -5.87 32.00 1.21
CA LEU A 163 -5.77 33.35 0.61
C LEU A 163 -5.50 33.28 -0.90
N ASN A 164 -4.88 32.18 -1.38
CA ASN A 164 -4.65 31.91 -2.81
C ASN A 164 -5.83 31.17 -3.47
N LYS A 165 -7.02 31.16 -2.85
CA LYS A 165 -8.23 30.48 -3.35
C LYS A 165 -8.04 28.99 -3.63
N THR A 166 -7.15 28.32 -2.88
CA THR A 166 -6.90 26.88 -2.91
C THR A 166 -6.93 26.30 -1.51
N THR A 167 -7.08 25.00 -1.39
CA THR A 167 -6.96 24.29 -0.11
C THR A 167 -5.57 23.69 0.05
N VAL A 168 -5.18 23.38 1.29
CA VAL A 168 -3.86 22.79 1.56
C VAL A 168 -3.69 21.47 0.84
N ILE A 169 -4.73 20.62 0.80
CA ILE A 169 -4.67 19.34 0.11
C ILE A 169 -4.47 19.51 -1.40
N GLU A 170 -5.13 20.46 -2.04
CA GLU A 170 -4.96 20.77 -3.46
C GLU A 170 -3.60 21.39 -3.75
N PHE A 171 -3.14 22.30 -2.88
CA PHE A 171 -1.82 22.90 -2.99
C PHE A 171 -0.69 21.84 -2.92
N ILE A 172 -0.76 20.94 -1.93
CA ILE A 172 0.21 19.85 -1.79
C ILE A 172 0.11 18.87 -2.98
N ALA A 173 -1.10 18.58 -3.44
CA ALA A 173 -1.29 17.71 -4.59
C ALA A 173 -0.63 18.30 -5.84
N THR A 174 -0.89 19.55 -6.16
CA THR A 174 -0.32 20.18 -7.36
C THR A 174 1.19 20.38 -7.25
N LEU A 175 1.70 20.76 -6.08
CA LEU A 175 3.11 21.07 -5.88
C LEU A 175 3.99 19.81 -5.77
N ILE A 176 3.48 18.74 -5.15
CA ILE A 176 4.27 17.56 -4.77
C ILE A 176 3.73 16.31 -5.44
N GLN A 177 2.44 16.00 -5.24
CA GLN A 177 1.89 14.71 -5.63
C GLN A 177 1.82 14.54 -7.15
N GLU A 178 1.32 15.50 -7.90
CA GLU A 178 1.20 15.43 -9.36
C GLU A 178 2.57 15.32 -10.07
N PRO A 179 3.59 16.13 -9.72
CA PRO A 179 4.94 15.94 -10.26
C PRO A 179 5.52 14.56 -9.92
N LEU A 180 5.41 14.11 -8.67
CA LEU A 180 5.89 12.79 -8.27
C LEU A 180 5.14 11.67 -9.00
N LEU A 181 3.83 11.81 -9.17
CA LEU A 181 2.99 10.84 -9.87
C LEU A 181 3.40 10.71 -11.34
N ASN A 182 3.67 11.83 -12.01
CA ASN A 182 4.15 11.85 -13.40
C ASN A 182 5.57 11.26 -13.52
N MET A 183 6.48 11.62 -12.62
CA MET A 183 7.83 11.06 -12.59
C MET A 183 7.84 9.56 -12.28
N SER A 184 6.91 9.10 -11.45
CA SER A 184 6.81 7.69 -10.99
C SER A 184 6.37 6.73 -12.09
N GLN A 185 5.81 7.24 -13.19
CA GLN A 185 5.42 6.42 -14.34
C GLN A 185 6.61 6.02 -15.21
N GLY A 186 7.78 6.61 -14.99
CA GLY A 186 9.01 6.24 -15.70
C GLY A 186 9.58 4.91 -15.24
N PHE A 187 10.21 4.18 -16.17
CA PHE A 187 10.87 2.88 -15.91
C PHE A 187 11.80 2.90 -14.70
N TRP A 188 12.65 3.93 -14.58
CA TRP A 188 13.62 4.02 -13.49
C TRP A 188 13.00 4.21 -12.12
N ALA A 189 11.85 4.90 -12.03
CA ALA A 189 11.14 5.06 -10.76
C ALA A 189 10.51 3.75 -10.31
N VAL A 190 9.91 3.00 -11.22
CA VAL A 190 9.34 1.67 -10.97
C VAL A 190 10.44 0.69 -10.55
N LEU A 191 11.56 0.71 -11.24
CA LEU A 191 12.72 -0.12 -10.95
C LEU A 191 13.34 0.21 -9.58
N LEU A 192 13.53 1.50 -9.29
CA LEU A 192 14.08 1.97 -8.01
C LEU A 192 13.19 1.54 -6.84
N MET A 193 11.87 1.69 -6.98
CA MET A 193 10.95 1.29 -5.91
C MET A 193 10.95 -0.23 -5.72
N THR A 194 10.98 -0.99 -6.81
CA THR A 194 11.13 -2.45 -6.74
C THR A 194 12.40 -2.82 -5.99
N LEU A 195 13.53 -2.19 -6.34
CA LEU A 195 14.82 -2.45 -5.71
C LEU A 195 14.82 -2.10 -4.22
N LEU A 196 14.30 -0.92 -3.84
CA LEU A 196 14.24 -0.49 -2.44
C LEU A 196 13.43 -1.45 -1.57
N VAL A 197 12.27 -1.91 -2.04
CA VAL A 197 11.45 -2.90 -1.31
C VAL A 197 12.25 -4.16 -1.03
N GLN A 198 13.01 -4.68 -2.01
CA GLN A 198 13.82 -5.89 -1.83
C GLN A 198 14.99 -5.65 -0.87
N ILE A 199 15.65 -4.50 -0.96
CA ILE A 199 16.75 -4.14 -0.06
C ILE A 199 16.26 -4.06 1.40
N PHE A 200 15.12 -3.41 1.67
CA PHE A 200 14.56 -3.37 3.02
C PHE A 200 14.24 -4.77 3.54
N TRP A 201 13.61 -5.61 2.74
CA TRP A 201 13.33 -7.00 3.12
C TRP A 201 14.60 -7.80 3.38
N PHE A 202 15.65 -7.60 2.59
CA PHE A 202 16.93 -8.27 2.79
C PHE A 202 17.54 -7.94 4.16
N PHE A 203 17.36 -6.72 4.64
CA PHE A 203 17.80 -6.31 5.98
C PHE A 203 16.78 -6.66 7.10
N GLY A 204 15.78 -7.45 6.81
CA GLY A 204 14.78 -7.89 7.80
C GLY A 204 13.67 -6.88 8.07
N LEU A 205 13.61 -5.79 7.31
CA LEU A 205 12.54 -4.79 7.39
C LEU A 205 11.45 -5.13 6.37
N HIS A 206 10.20 -5.07 6.76
CA HIS A 206 9.07 -5.32 5.83
C HIS A 206 8.97 -4.20 4.79
N GLY A 207 9.68 -4.35 3.65
CA GLY A 207 9.91 -3.29 2.67
C GLY A 207 8.63 -2.64 2.15
N THR A 208 7.60 -3.43 1.82
CA THR A 208 6.32 -2.89 1.36
C THR A 208 5.57 -2.10 2.43
N ASN A 209 5.72 -2.44 3.72
CA ASN A 209 5.12 -1.68 4.81
C ASN A 209 5.90 -0.40 5.11
N VAL A 210 7.24 -0.47 5.13
CA VAL A 210 8.11 0.70 5.34
C VAL A 210 7.90 1.75 4.25
N LEU A 211 7.82 1.31 3.00
CA LEU A 211 7.62 2.19 1.84
C LEU A 211 6.13 2.38 1.49
N GLY A 212 5.22 1.76 2.24
CA GLY A 212 3.78 1.82 2.02
C GLY A 212 3.23 3.23 1.84
N PRO A 213 3.53 4.19 2.73
CA PRO A 213 3.06 5.56 2.59
C PRO A 213 3.46 6.21 1.25
N VAL A 214 4.66 5.92 0.72
CA VAL A 214 5.11 6.42 -0.58
C VAL A 214 4.45 5.65 -1.72
N LEU A 215 4.45 4.31 -1.66
CA LEU A 215 3.84 3.44 -2.66
C LEU A 215 2.36 3.78 -2.87
N ASP A 216 1.62 3.92 -1.79
CA ASP A 216 0.19 4.14 -1.84
C ASP A 216 -0.16 5.60 -2.20
N SER A 217 0.62 6.57 -1.73
CA SER A 217 0.41 7.99 -2.11
C SER A 217 0.55 8.21 -3.61
N ILE A 218 1.42 7.46 -4.27
CA ILE A 218 1.74 7.62 -5.68
C ILE A 218 0.97 6.59 -6.51
N TRP A 219 1.30 5.31 -6.39
CA TRP A 219 0.81 4.29 -7.31
C TRP A 219 -0.62 3.80 -7.03
N LEU A 220 -1.08 3.86 -5.76
CA LEU A 220 -2.50 3.60 -5.48
C LEU A 220 -3.37 4.76 -5.97
N THR A 221 -2.90 6.00 -5.89
CA THR A 221 -3.58 7.14 -6.49
C THR A 221 -3.68 7.00 -8.01
N ALA A 222 -2.60 6.57 -8.68
CA ALA A 222 -2.60 6.24 -10.11
C ALA A 222 -3.62 5.13 -10.44
N GLN A 223 -3.70 4.11 -9.59
CA GLN A 223 -4.64 3.00 -9.77
C GLN A 223 -6.10 3.43 -9.65
N ILE A 224 -6.42 4.25 -8.67
CA ILE A 224 -7.77 4.81 -8.49
C ILE A 224 -8.15 5.69 -9.69
N ALA A 225 -7.20 6.46 -10.21
CA ALA A 225 -7.43 7.25 -11.42
C ALA A 225 -7.72 6.37 -12.65
N ASN A 226 -6.96 5.28 -12.85
CA ASN A 226 -7.21 4.31 -13.91
C ASN A 226 -8.60 3.65 -13.75
N MET A 227 -8.96 3.24 -12.54
CA MET A 227 -10.27 2.65 -12.26
C MET A 227 -11.40 3.62 -12.60
N ASN A 228 -11.27 4.89 -12.22
CA ASN A 228 -12.26 5.92 -12.51
C ASN A 228 -12.38 6.19 -14.01
N ALA A 229 -11.26 6.27 -14.75
CA ALA A 229 -11.24 6.42 -16.19
C ALA A 229 -11.89 5.22 -16.90
N PHE A 230 -11.56 4.01 -16.46
CA PHE A 230 -12.16 2.78 -16.99
C PHE A 230 -13.68 2.74 -16.79
N MET A 231 -14.19 3.10 -15.61
CA MET A 231 -15.65 3.16 -15.34
C MET A 231 -16.38 4.18 -16.21
N LYS A 232 -15.69 5.26 -16.64
CA LYS A 232 -16.23 6.27 -17.54
C LYS A 232 -16.06 5.92 -19.04
N GLY A 233 -15.33 4.84 -19.35
CA GLY A 233 -14.98 4.49 -20.73
C GLY A 233 -13.90 5.40 -21.34
N GLU A 234 -13.12 6.08 -20.51
CA GLU A 234 -12.02 6.96 -20.90
C GLU A 234 -10.70 6.18 -21.02
N ALA A 235 -9.70 6.77 -21.70
CA ALA A 235 -8.37 6.20 -21.78
C ALA A 235 -7.71 6.17 -20.39
N LEU A 236 -6.95 5.09 -20.11
CA LEU A 236 -6.26 4.94 -18.83
C LEU A 236 -5.09 5.94 -18.75
N PRO A 237 -5.05 6.84 -17.75
CA PRO A 237 -4.02 7.87 -17.66
C PRO A 237 -2.64 7.34 -17.23
N PHE A 238 -2.57 6.19 -16.56
CA PHE A 238 -1.33 5.68 -15.96
C PHE A 238 -1.00 4.27 -16.43
N ILE A 239 0.28 4.05 -16.76
CA ILE A 239 0.79 2.74 -17.23
C ILE A 239 1.08 1.82 -16.05
N TRP A 240 1.70 2.34 -15.00
CA TRP A 240 2.09 1.57 -13.82
C TRP A 240 1.33 2.01 -12.58
N THR A 241 0.84 1.03 -11.81
CA THR A 241 -0.02 1.26 -10.65
C THR A 241 0.38 0.36 -9.48
N ARG A 242 -0.25 0.54 -8.33
CA ARG A 242 0.09 -0.18 -7.10
C ARG A 242 0.03 -1.71 -7.27
N ASN A 243 -1.08 -2.23 -7.81
CA ASN A 243 -1.19 -3.68 -8.02
C ASN A 243 -0.30 -4.22 -9.14
N ALA A 244 0.21 -3.39 -10.07
CA ALA A 244 1.14 -3.88 -11.07
C ALA A 244 2.43 -4.47 -10.46
N PHE A 245 2.88 -3.95 -9.31
CA PHE A 245 3.96 -4.55 -8.54
C PHE A 245 3.58 -5.94 -8.01
N ASP A 246 2.37 -6.10 -7.46
CA ASP A 246 1.89 -7.38 -6.92
C ASP A 246 1.74 -8.45 -8.02
N LEU A 247 1.33 -8.01 -9.24
CA LEU A 247 1.14 -8.88 -10.39
C LEU A 247 2.46 -9.39 -10.98
N TYR A 248 3.48 -8.53 -11.06
CA TYR A 248 4.63 -8.79 -11.90
C TYR A 248 5.98 -8.77 -11.19
N ALA A 249 6.10 -8.11 -10.03
CA ALA A 249 7.36 -8.01 -9.30
C ALA A 249 7.40 -8.86 -8.02
N TRP A 250 6.25 -9.08 -7.37
CA TRP A 250 6.19 -9.70 -6.03
C TRP A 250 5.29 -10.95 -6.02
N ILE A 251 5.53 -11.86 -6.96
CA ILE A 251 4.77 -13.12 -7.08
C ILE A 251 5.15 -14.07 -5.94
N GLY A 252 4.25 -14.27 -5.01
CA GLY A 252 4.52 -14.99 -3.76
C GLY A 252 5.15 -14.11 -2.69
N GLY A 253 4.98 -12.78 -2.79
CA GLY A 253 5.53 -11.77 -1.90
C GLY A 253 6.87 -11.19 -2.41
N ALA A 254 7.48 -10.32 -1.61
CA ALA A 254 8.75 -9.71 -1.95
C ALA A 254 9.81 -10.76 -2.34
N GLY A 255 10.68 -10.42 -3.28
CA GLY A 255 11.64 -11.37 -3.85
C GLY A 255 11.05 -12.36 -4.84
N SER A 256 9.73 -12.34 -5.09
CA SER A 256 9.04 -13.37 -5.89
C SER A 256 9.28 -14.78 -5.34
N THR A 257 9.16 -14.92 -4.03
CA THR A 257 9.59 -16.11 -3.28
C THR A 257 8.81 -17.38 -3.61
N LEU A 258 7.61 -17.29 -4.20
CA LEU A 258 6.91 -18.46 -4.73
C LEU A 258 7.79 -19.21 -5.75
N LEU A 259 8.57 -18.49 -6.56
CA LEU A 259 9.45 -19.06 -7.58
C LEU A 259 10.68 -19.73 -6.96
N LEU A 260 11.19 -19.17 -5.86
CA LEU A 260 12.21 -19.80 -5.03
C LEU A 260 11.69 -21.11 -4.44
N LEU A 261 10.48 -21.11 -3.87
CA LEU A 261 9.88 -22.33 -3.30
C LEU A 261 9.75 -23.44 -4.35
N ILE A 262 9.28 -23.10 -5.55
CA ILE A 262 9.19 -24.07 -6.66
C ILE A 262 10.59 -24.59 -7.04
N ALA A 263 11.59 -23.70 -7.11
CA ALA A 263 12.96 -24.11 -7.42
C ALA A 263 13.56 -25.04 -6.34
N ILE A 264 13.30 -24.73 -5.05
CA ILE A 264 13.72 -25.60 -3.94
C ILE A 264 13.06 -26.96 -4.03
N LEU A 265 11.75 -27.03 -4.20
CA LEU A 265 11.03 -28.31 -4.28
C LEU A 265 11.51 -29.18 -5.44
N LEU A 266 11.97 -28.59 -6.55
CA LEU A 266 12.42 -29.34 -7.73
C LEU A 266 13.91 -29.69 -7.68
N PHE A 267 14.77 -28.88 -7.11
CA PHE A 267 16.22 -28.99 -7.25
C PHE A 267 16.99 -29.04 -5.94
N SER A 268 16.40 -28.73 -4.80
CA SER A 268 17.14 -28.79 -3.55
C SER A 268 17.40 -30.23 -3.12
N LYS A 269 18.60 -30.46 -2.64
CA LYS A 269 19.06 -31.67 -1.98
C LYS A 269 19.05 -31.54 -0.46
N ARG A 270 18.66 -30.38 0.06
CA ARG A 270 18.60 -30.06 1.49
C ARG A 270 17.20 -30.32 2.03
N ASP A 271 17.10 -31.20 3.01
CA ASP A 271 15.82 -31.60 3.60
C ASP A 271 15.18 -30.47 4.41
N ASP A 272 16.00 -29.68 5.12
CA ASP A 272 15.59 -28.50 5.85
C ASP A 272 14.89 -27.47 4.92
N GLN A 273 15.51 -27.13 3.79
CA GLN A 273 14.93 -26.21 2.81
C GLN A 273 13.63 -26.76 2.20
N CYS A 274 13.61 -28.05 1.85
CA CYS A 274 12.42 -28.69 1.29
C CYS A 274 11.26 -28.71 2.29
N THR A 275 11.53 -28.92 3.58
CA THR A 275 10.52 -28.90 4.62
C THR A 275 9.88 -27.51 4.75
N VAL A 276 10.69 -26.45 4.82
CA VAL A 276 10.18 -25.08 4.82
C VAL A 276 9.40 -24.76 3.54
N ALA A 277 9.91 -25.20 2.37
CA ALA A 277 9.23 -24.96 1.09
C ALA A 277 7.85 -25.64 1.03
N LYS A 278 7.71 -26.88 1.54
CA LYS A 278 6.41 -27.58 1.61
C LYS A 278 5.40 -26.84 2.50
N LEU A 279 5.84 -26.30 3.62
CA LEU A 279 4.98 -25.54 4.54
C LEU A 279 4.60 -24.15 3.97
N SER A 280 5.50 -23.55 3.19
CA SER A 280 5.37 -22.17 2.72
C SER A 280 4.70 -22.04 1.35
N ILE A 281 4.56 -23.14 0.58
CA ILE A 281 4.01 -23.05 -0.79
C ILE A 281 2.56 -22.56 -0.81
N ALA A 282 1.73 -23.02 0.11
CA ALA A 282 0.33 -22.60 0.19
C ALA A 282 0.19 -21.11 0.53
N PRO A 283 0.77 -20.56 1.63
CA PRO A 283 0.75 -19.13 1.86
C PRO A 283 1.46 -18.34 0.74
N GLY A 284 2.52 -18.86 0.12
CA GLY A 284 3.19 -18.25 -1.02
C GLY A 284 2.29 -18.05 -2.24
N CYS A 285 1.35 -18.94 -2.50
CA CYS A 285 0.34 -18.76 -3.55
C CYS A 285 -0.58 -17.55 -3.28
N PHE A 286 -0.66 -17.09 -2.03
CA PHE A 286 -1.43 -15.92 -1.61
C PHE A 286 -0.53 -14.70 -1.29
N ASN A 287 0.67 -14.67 -1.85
CA ASN A 287 1.66 -13.59 -1.67
C ASN A 287 2.16 -13.39 -0.22
N VAL A 288 1.95 -14.36 0.68
CA VAL A 288 2.45 -14.35 2.06
C VAL A 288 3.81 -15.03 2.08
N ASN A 289 4.89 -14.27 2.30
CA ASN A 289 6.27 -14.74 2.21
C ASN A 289 7.02 -14.80 3.55
N GLU A 290 6.42 -14.38 4.66
CA GLU A 290 7.06 -14.42 5.98
C GLU A 290 7.56 -15.82 6.35
N PRO A 291 6.81 -16.93 6.11
CA PRO A 291 7.31 -18.27 6.39
C PRO A 291 8.57 -18.62 5.59
N VAL A 292 8.71 -18.07 4.40
CA VAL A 292 9.91 -18.25 3.54
C VAL A 292 11.06 -17.41 4.07
N MET A 293 10.83 -16.14 4.33
CA MET A 293 11.84 -15.18 4.75
C MET A 293 12.53 -15.58 6.06
N PHE A 294 11.75 -16.09 7.01
CA PHE A 294 12.25 -16.47 8.32
C PHE A 294 12.57 -17.97 8.42
N GLY A 295 11.89 -18.82 7.68
CA GLY A 295 12.12 -20.27 7.67
C GLY A 295 13.36 -20.68 6.89
N LEU A 296 13.70 -19.99 5.80
CA LEU A 296 14.92 -20.21 5.00
C LEU A 296 16.06 -19.24 5.35
N PRO A 297 16.04 -18.55 6.47
CA PRO A 297 16.71 -17.31 6.85
C PRO A 297 17.31 -16.51 5.68
N ILE A 298 16.42 -16.08 4.74
CA ILE A 298 16.83 -15.29 3.56
C ILE A 298 17.40 -13.92 3.97
N VAL A 299 16.98 -13.42 5.13
CA VAL A 299 17.51 -12.17 5.70
C VAL A 299 19.01 -12.28 5.89
N LEU A 300 19.76 -11.40 5.21
CA LEU A 300 21.23 -11.35 5.18
C LEU A 300 21.91 -12.62 4.62
N ASP A 301 21.18 -13.49 3.91
CA ASP A 301 21.76 -14.66 3.25
C ASP A 301 22.51 -14.25 1.98
N PRO A 302 23.84 -14.45 1.90
CA PRO A 302 24.62 -14.06 0.73
C PRO A 302 24.30 -14.87 -0.53
N ILE A 303 23.76 -16.07 -0.40
CA ILE A 303 23.42 -16.94 -1.53
C ILE A 303 22.15 -16.45 -2.20
N TYR A 304 21.11 -16.20 -1.41
CA TYR A 304 19.80 -15.78 -1.92
C TYR A 304 19.68 -14.29 -2.14
N PHE A 305 20.64 -13.47 -1.70
CA PHE A 305 20.65 -12.02 -1.93
C PHE A 305 20.51 -11.63 -3.41
N ILE A 306 21.34 -12.24 -4.25
CA ILE A 306 21.35 -11.91 -5.68
C ILE A 306 20.01 -12.26 -6.35
N PRO A 307 19.51 -13.50 -6.29
CA PRO A 307 18.25 -13.84 -6.96
C PRO A 307 17.05 -13.16 -6.32
N PHE A 308 17.05 -12.87 -5.02
CA PHE A 308 15.99 -12.17 -4.32
C PHE A 308 15.79 -10.73 -4.83
N ILE A 309 16.86 -10.07 -5.25
CA ILE A 309 16.82 -8.75 -5.89
C ILE A 309 16.63 -8.87 -7.40
N LEU A 310 17.39 -9.74 -8.05
CA LEU A 310 17.45 -9.82 -9.50
C LEU A 310 16.14 -10.31 -10.12
N ALA A 311 15.46 -11.27 -9.51
CA ALA A 311 14.24 -11.82 -10.09
C ALA A 311 13.12 -10.76 -10.21
N PRO A 312 12.73 -10.02 -9.14
CA PRO A 312 11.76 -8.94 -9.26
C PRO A 312 12.18 -7.83 -10.23
N VAL A 313 13.47 -7.47 -10.26
CA VAL A 313 14.02 -6.43 -11.15
C VAL A 313 13.86 -6.82 -12.62
N VAL A 314 14.21 -8.05 -12.97
CA VAL A 314 14.05 -8.54 -14.36
C VAL A 314 12.57 -8.65 -14.72
N MET A 315 11.78 -9.23 -13.84
CA MET A 315 10.35 -9.45 -14.07
C MET A 315 9.58 -8.12 -14.23
N VAL A 316 9.86 -7.12 -13.39
CA VAL A 316 9.24 -5.80 -13.52
C VAL A 316 9.66 -5.10 -14.82
N SER A 317 10.92 -5.29 -15.24
CA SER A 317 11.43 -4.70 -16.49
C SER A 317 10.71 -5.25 -17.72
N ILE A 318 10.48 -6.55 -17.76
CA ILE A 318 9.74 -7.22 -18.84
C ILE A 318 8.28 -6.76 -18.86
N ALA A 319 7.64 -6.75 -17.68
CA ALA A 319 6.24 -6.34 -17.57
C ALA A 319 6.05 -4.87 -17.95
N TYR A 320 6.93 -3.99 -17.48
CA TYR A 320 6.89 -2.57 -17.84
C TYR A 320 7.04 -2.38 -19.36
N GLY A 321 7.99 -3.09 -19.98
CA GLY A 321 8.17 -3.07 -21.44
C GLY A 321 6.92 -3.54 -22.18
N ALA A 322 6.26 -4.61 -21.72
CA ALA A 322 5.03 -5.14 -22.31
C ALA A 322 3.88 -4.10 -22.25
N HIS A 323 3.77 -3.35 -21.14
CA HIS A 323 2.77 -2.29 -21.01
C HIS A 323 3.07 -1.08 -21.90
N ILE A 324 4.34 -0.64 -21.99
CA ILE A 324 4.75 0.46 -22.90
C ILE A 324 4.48 0.11 -24.36
N LEU A 325 4.73 -1.14 -24.76
CA LEU A 325 4.47 -1.62 -26.12
C LEU A 325 2.97 -1.85 -26.41
N GLY A 326 2.11 -1.69 -25.42
CA GLY A 326 0.67 -1.93 -25.55
C GLY A 326 0.29 -3.40 -25.72
N TRP A 327 1.20 -4.34 -25.40
CA TRP A 327 0.92 -5.79 -25.48
C TRP A 327 -0.09 -6.23 -24.43
N VAL A 328 -0.04 -5.62 -23.24
CA VAL A 328 -0.96 -5.90 -22.13
C VAL A 328 -1.53 -4.57 -21.63
N SER A 329 -2.82 -4.57 -21.32
CA SER A 329 -3.49 -3.41 -20.74
C SER A 329 -2.95 -3.10 -19.33
N PRO A 330 -2.78 -1.82 -18.98
CA PRO A 330 -2.53 -1.42 -17.59
C PRO A 330 -3.65 -1.90 -16.66
N VAL A 331 -3.37 -1.90 -15.36
CA VAL A 331 -4.34 -2.27 -14.32
C VAL A 331 -5.54 -1.31 -14.35
N LYS A 332 -6.74 -1.88 -14.40
CA LYS A 332 -8.04 -1.20 -14.46
C LYS A 332 -8.84 -1.31 -13.18
N ASN A 333 -8.65 -2.42 -12.44
CA ASN A 333 -9.38 -2.70 -11.22
C ASN A 333 -8.44 -2.85 -10.04
N GLN A 334 -8.87 -2.39 -8.88
CA GLN A 334 -8.17 -2.67 -7.64
C GLN A 334 -8.48 -4.09 -7.20
N ILE A 335 -7.44 -4.84 -6.86
CA ILE A 335 -7.51 -6.19 -6.31
C ILE A 335 -6.83 -6.26 -4.95
N VAL A 336 -7.16 -7.30 -4.19
CA VAL A 336 -6.44 -7.61 -2.95
C VAL A 336 -5.06 -8.16 -3.31
N TRP A 337 -4.00 -7.66 -2.66
CA TRP A 337 -2.61 -8.07 -2.89
C TRP A 337 -2.38 -9.58 -2.70
N SER A 338 -3.16 -10.23 -1.84
CA SER A 338 -3.08 -11.67 -1.54
C SER A 338 -3.84 -12.55 -2.54
N MET A 339 -4.30 -12.03 -3.66
CA MET A 339 -4.99 -12.84 -4.67
C MET A 339 -3.98 -13.73 -5.42
N PRO A 340 -4.31 -15.03 -5.67
CA PRO A 340 -3.41 -15.96 -6.34
C PRO A 340 -3.00 -15.52 -7.75
N PRO A 341 -1.78 -15.87 -8.21
CA PRO A 341 -1.33 -15.62 -9.58
C PRO A 341 -2.33 -16.09 -10.64
N PHE A 342 -2.29 -15.51 -11.81
CA PHE A 342 -3.17 -15.65 -12.97
C PHE A 342 -4.57 -15.08 -12.74
N VAL A 343 -5.24 -15.42 -11.64
CA VAL A 343 -6.54 -14.85 -11.28
C VAL A 343 -6.39 -13.36 -10.99
N ASN A 344 -5.35 -12.98 -10.24
CA ASN A 344 -5.06 -11.58 -9.92
C ASN A 344 -4.82 -10.74 -11.18
N SER A 345 -3.98 -11.21 -12.11
CA SER A 345 -3.64 -10.46 -13.32
C SER A 345 -4.83 -10.35 -14.28
N LEU A 346 -5.63 -11.41 -14.42
CA LEU A 346 -6.83 -11.39 -15.26
C LEU A 346 -7.87 -10.39 -14.73
N ILE A 347 -8.16 -10.40 -13.43
CA ILE A 347 -9.17 -9.52 -12.83
C ILE A 347 -8.68 -8.07 -12.78
N ALA A 348 -7.41 -7.83 -12.44
CA ALA A 348 -6.85 -6.49 -12.33
C ALA A 348 -6.82 -5.75 -13.67
N THR A 349 -6.45 -6.44 -14.74
CA THR A 349 -6.29 -5.83 -16.06
C THR A 349 -7.50 -6.00 -16.98
N MET A 350 -8.36 -7.00 -16.71
CA MET A 350 -9.43 -7.45 -17.62
C MET A 350 -8.88 -7.71 -19.05
N ASP A 351 -7.68 -8.29 -19.12
CA ASP A 351 -6.97 -8.62 -20.34
C ASP A 351 -6.40 -10.03 -20.24
N TRP A 352 -6.84 -10.94 -21.11
CA TRP A 352 -6.40 -12.33 -21.11
C TRP A 352 -4.89 -12.53 -21.36
N ARG A 353 -4.23 -11.50 -21.90
CA ARG A 353 -2.78 -11.49 -22.16
C ARG A 353 -1.97 -11.28 -20.87
N ALA A 354 -2.56 -10.69 -19.84
CA ALA A 354 -1.89 -10.44 -18.58
C ALA A 354 -1.48 -11.71 -17.82
N PRO A 355 -2.32 -12.76 -17.70
CA PRO A 355 -1.90 -14.06 -17.17
C PRO A 355 -0.77 -14.71 -17.98
N ILE A 356 -0.72 -14.53 -19.29
CA ILE A 356 0.37 -15.05 -20.13
C ILE A 356 1.68 -14.32 -19.80
N LEU A 357 1.66 -13.00 -19.73
CA LEU A 357 2.81 -12.20 -19.32
C LEU A 357 3.29 -12.61 -17.92
N GLN A 358 2.35 -12.83 -16.99
CA GLN A 358 2.67 -13.30 -15.64
C GLN A 358 3.32 -14.70 -15.67
N ALA A 359 2.84 -15.63 -16.50
CA ALA A 359 3.45 -16.93 -16.69
C ALA A 359 4.88 -16.83 -17.21
N VAL A 360 5.13 -15.99 -18.21
CA VAL A 360 6.48 -15.72 -18.75
C VAL A 360 7.39 -15.19 -17.65
N ASN A 361 6.94 -14.22 -16.88
CA ASN A 361 7.68 -13.68 -15.74
C ASN A 361 7.98 -14.77 -14.69
N MET A 362 7.01 -15.61 -14.37
CA MET A 362 7.21 -16.71 -13.42
C MET A 362 8.28 -17.69 -13.90
N VAL A 363 8.29 -18.05 -15.18
CA VAL A 363 9.33 -18.94 -15.75
C VAL A 363 10.70 -18.28 -15.65
N ILE A 364 10.81 -16.98 -16.00
CA ILE A 364 12.08 -16.26 -15.96
C ILE A 364 12.59 -16.13 -14.51
N GLY A 365 11.73 -15.73 -13.59
CA GLY A 365 12.09 -15.63 -12.17
C GLY A 365 12.51 -16.97 -11.57
N PHE A 366 11.79 -18.04 -11.92
CA PHE A 366 12.16 -19.40 -11.54
C PHE A 366 13.57 -19.79 -12.08
N LEU A 367 13.84 -19.52 -13.35
CA LEU A 367 15.15 -19.81 -13.95
C LEU A 367 16.29 -19.01 -13.29
N ILE A 368 16.02 -17.80 -12.80
CA ILE A 368 16.97 -17.01 -12.04
C ILE A 368 17.29 -17.68 -10.70
N TYR A 369 16.31 -18.27 -10.01
CA TYR A 369 16.52 -18.93 -8.72
C TYR A 369 17.25 -20.29 -8.81
N VAL A 370 17.05 -21.05 -9.89
CA VAL A 370 17.58 -22.42 -10.05
C VAL A 370 19.10 -22.53 -9.81
N PRO A 371 19.97 -21.69 -10.38
CA PRO A 371 21.42 -21.80 -10.16
C PRO A 371 21.80 -21.57 -8.70
N PHE A 372 21.11 -20.69 -7.97
CA PHE A 372 21.40 -20.39 -6.57
C PHE A 372 20.93 -21.52 -5.64
N VAL A 373 19.78 -22.13 -5.89
CA VAL A 373 19.35 -23.34 -5.18
C VAL A 373 20.35 -24.50 -5.39
N LYS A 374 20.87 -24.67 -6.61
CA LYS A 374 21.92 -25.64 -6.88
C LYS A 374 23.25 -25.29 -6.22
N ALA A 375 23.58 -23.99 -6.09
CA ALA A 375 24.76 -23.54 -5.38
C ALA A 375 24.64 -23.79 -3.87
N ALA A 376 23.47 -23.54 -3.28
CA ALA A 376 23.20 -23.83 -1.87
C ALA A 376 23.41 -25.32 -1.51
N ASN A 377 23.08 -26.23 -2.43
CA ASN A 377 23.36 -27.67 -2.24
C ASN A 377 24.84 -28.00 -2.13
N LYS A 378 25.75 -27.15 -2.65
CA LYS A 378 27.20 -27.42 -2.63
C LYS A 378 27.91 -26.83 -1.41
N LEU A 379 27.32 -25.82 -0.78
CA LEU A 379 27.95 -25.08 0.32
C LEU A 379 27.86 -25.83 1.64
N ASP A 380 26.80 -26.67 1.83
CA ASP A 380 26.61 -27.47 3.03
C ASP A 380 26.47 -28.96 2.65
N PRO A 381 27.56 -29.65 2.27
CA PRO A 381 27.50 -31.04 1.81
C PRO A 381 26.93 -31.99 2.87
N GLU A 382 27.15 -31.72 4.17
CA GLU A 382 26.70 -32.53 5.29
C GLU A 382 25.16 -32.54 5.41
N LEU A 383 24.50 -31.46 4.96
CA LEU A 383 23.03 -31.32 4.98
C LEU A 383 22.36 -31.78 3.68
N THR A 384 23.15 -32.26 2.69
CA THR A 384 22.64 -32.66 1.38
C THR A 384 22.51 -34.14 1.25
N VAL A 385 21.53 -34.60 0.46
CA VAL A 385 21.37 -35.98 0.03
C VAL A 385 21.81 -36.15 -1.43
N ASP A 386 22.05 -37.39 -1.90
CA ASP A 386 22.60 -37.67 -3.23
C ASP A 386 21.74 -37.15 -4.40
N GLU A 387 20.42 -37.10 -4.20
CA GLU A 387 19.46 -36.64 -5.20
C GLU A 387 18.48 -35.62 -4.60
N PRO A 388 17.73 -34.84 -5.42
CA PRO A 388 16.73 -33.94 -4.93
C PRO A 388 15.71 -34.62 -4.03
N VAL A 389 15.43 -34.03 -2.85
CA VAL A 389 14.62 -34.62 -1.78
C VAL A 389 13.26 -35.09 -2.26
N MET A 390 12.55 -34.26 -3.02
CA MET A 390 11.23 -34.61 -3.56
C MET A 390 11.28 -35.81 -4.54
N LYS A 391 12.36 -35.95 -5.30
CA LYS A 391 12.56 -37.07 -6.21
C LYS A 391 12.82 -38.35 -5.43
N LYS A 392 13.63 -38.31 -4.36
CA LYS A 392 13.87 -39.42 -3.45
C LYS A 392 12.57 -39.87 -2.77
N GLU A 393 11.78 -38.97 -2.22
CA GLU A 393 10.50 -39.28 -1.59
C GLU A 393 9.50 -39.93 -2.55
N LYS A 394 9.43 -39.47 -3.81
CA LYS A 394 8.57 -40.07 -4.82
C LYS A 394 8.98 -41.51 -5.12
N ARG A 395 10.29 -41.77 -5.30
CA ARG A 395 10.82 -43.10 -5.55
C ARG A 395 10.54 -44.07 -4.38
N VAL A 396 10.74 -43.61 -3.13
CA VAL A 396 10.45 -44.41 -1.94
C VAL A 396 8.97 -44.76 -1.84
N LYS A 397 8.06 -43.85 -2.17
CA LYS A 397 6.62 -44.12 -2.21
C LYS A 397 6.23 -45.10 -3.32
N GLU A 398 6.88 -45.05 -4.48
CA GLU A 398 6.64 -45.96 -5.59
C GLU A 398 7.15 -47.38 -5.28
N THR A 399 8.36 -47.50 -4.69
CA THR A 399 8.91 -48.82 -4.29
C THR A 399 8.14 -49.41 -3.11
N GLY A 400 7.75 -48.65 -2.12
CA GLY A 400 6.94 -49.12 -0.99
C GLY A 400 5.53 -49.58 -1.39
N LYS A 401 4.96 -49.03 -2.48
CA LYS A 401 3.72 -49.54 -3.07
C LYS A 401 3.92 -50.89 -3.76
N LEU A 402 5.07 -51.10 -4.43
CA LEU A 402 5.39 -52.38 -5.09
C LEU A 402 5.61 -53.51 -4.07
N GLU A 403 6.12 -53.22 -2.89
CA GLU A 403 6.27 -54.18 -1.78
C GLU A 403 4.93 -54.45 -1.06
N GLY A 404 4.03 -53.44 -1.00
CA GLY A 404 2.71 -53.59 -0.38
C GLY A 404 1.67 -54.33 -1.23
N ASP A 405 1.83 -54.33 -2.54
CA ASP A 405 0.96 -55.06 -3.51
C ASP A 405 1.44 -56.51 -3.74
N ALA A 406 2.55 -56.93 -3.12
CA ALA A 406 3.14 -58.28 -3.24
C ALA A 406 2.88 -59.18 -1.99
N VAL A 407 2.09 -58.71 -1.03
CA VAL A 407 1.59 -59.43 0.15
C VAL A 407 0.07 -59.55 0.04
#